data_aa6df9e5cdb5795d1b54c7f18437092a
#
_entry.id   aa6df9e5cdb5795d1b54c7f18437092a
#
_cell.length_a   1.000
_cell.length_b   1.000
_cell.length_c   1.000
_cell.angle_alpha   90.00
_cell.angle_beta   90.00
_cell.angle_gamma   90.00
#
_symmetry.space_group_name_H-M   'P 1'
#
loop_
_entity.id
_entity.type
_entity.pdbx_description
1 polymer ?
#
loop_
_entity_poly.entity_id
_entity_poly.type
_entity_poly.pdbx_seq_one_letter_code
_entity_poly.pdbx_strand_id
1 'polypeptide(L)' 'MEARPELLETVELREPRGGQPAGAIGALVELLPTEAIVEIVDEHGRTTEALTVPYEALRIRESEPAARRAAG' A
#
# COMPACT_ATOMS: atom_id res chain seq x y z
N MET A 1 -1.63 17.35 -12.04
CA MET A 1 -1.50 16.15 -12.27
C MET A 1 -2.33 15.29 -11.49
N GLU A 2 -2.86 14.30 -11.99
CA GLU A 2 -3.76 13.60 -11.27
C GLU A 2 -3.10 12.74 -10.31
N ALA A 3 -3.69 12.48 -9.22
CA ALA A 3 -3.15 11.67 -8.25
C ALA A 3 -3.44 10.26 -8.58
N ARG A 4 -2.45 9.46 -8.81
CA ARG A 4 -2.74 8.09 -8.99
C ARG A 4 -1.71 7.30 -8.28
N PRO A 5 -1.98 6.02 -7.96
CA PRO A 5 -1.05 5.19 -7.22
C PRO A 5 0.24 5.03 -7.98
N GLU A 6 1.33 4.95 -7.27
CA GLU A 6 2.61 4.74 -7.86
C GLU A 6 3.28 3.58 -7.20
N LEU A 7 4.21 2.95 -7.91
CA LEU A 7 4.92 1.82 -7.36
C LEU A 7 5.66 2.21 -6.09
N LEU A 8 5.71 1.29 -5.17
CA LEU A 8 6.36 1.45 -3.89
C LEU A 8 5.70 2.46 -2.98
N GLU A 9 4.55 2.98 -3.39
CA GLU A 9 3.86 3.89 -2.53
C GLU A 9 3.25 3.11 -1.38
N THR A 10 3.19 3.71 -0.20
CA THR A 10 2.61 3.04 0.96
C THR A 10 1.11 3.10 0.89
N VAL A 11 0.47 1.97 1.09
CA VAL A 11 -0.98 1.90 1.05
C VAL A 11 -1.50 1.15 2.24
N GLU A 12 -2.78 1.30 2.48
CA GLU A 12 -3.44 0.65 3.59
C GLU A 12 -4.66 -0.08 3.06
N LEU A 13 -4.92 -1.28 3.55
CA LEU A 13 -6.11 -2.01 3.14
C LEU A 13 -7.33 -1.38 3.79
N ARG A 14 -8.36 -1.13 3.01
CA ARG A 14 -9.58 -0.56 3.54
C ARG A 14 -10.52 -1.65 4.07
N GLU A 15 -10.25 -2.89 3.72
CA GLU A 15 -11.06 -4.00 4.20
C GLU A 15 -10.17 -5.21 4.34
N PRO A 16 -10.57 -6.22 5.09
CA PRO A 16 -9.73 -7.40 5.25
C PRO A 16 -9.54 -8.09 3.90
N ARG A 17 -8.35 -8.65 3.68
CA ARG A 17 -8.11 -9.36 2.46
C ARG A 17 -6.96 -10.34 2.67
N GLY A 18 -7.13 -11.55 2.16
CA GLY A 18 -6.14 -12.56 2.37
C GLY A 18 -6.07 -12.84 3.85
N GLY A 19 -4.91 -12.95 4.38
CA GLY A 19 -4.77 -13.14 5.81
C GLY A 19 -4.61 -11.87 6.58
N GLN A 20 -4.93 -10.70 5.96
CA GLN A 20 -4.64 -9.42 6.58
C GLN A 20 -5.92 -8.68 6.96
N PRO A 21 -5.92 -7.96 8.06
CA PRO A 21 -7.10 -7.20 8.47
C PRO A 21 -7.16 -5.86 7.77
N ALA A 22 -8.30 -5.20 7.86
CA ALA A 22 -8.39 -3.84 7.39
C ALA A 22 -7.37 -3.03 8.18
N GLY A 23 -6.75 -2.09 7.53
CA GLY A 23 -5.72 -1.28 8.17
C GLY A 23 -4.32 -1.80 7.97
N ALA A 24 -4.15 -3.00 7.41
CA ALA A 24 -2.82 -3.51 7.17
C ALA A 24 -2.09 -2.61 6.18
N ILE A 25 -0.82 -2.45 6.38
CA ILE A 25 0.00 -1.54 5.60
C ILE A 25 0.89 -2.32 4.64
N GLY A 26 1.03 -1.82 3.45
CA GLY A 26 1.89 -2.47 2.48
C GLY A 26 2.44 -1.50 1.47
N ALA A 27 3.16 -2.02 0.51
CA ALA A 27 3.74 -1.22 -0.55
C ALA A 27 3.23 -1.73 -1.89
N LEU A 28 2.95 -0.81 -2.80
CA LEU A 28 2.53 -1.18 -4.14
C LEU A 28 3.73 -1.66 -4.91
N VAL A 29 3.67 -2.87 -5.41
CA VAL A 29 4.80 -3.40 -6.16
C VAL A 29 4.46 -3.61 -7.62
N GLU A 30 3.20 -3.60 -7.98
CA GLU A 30 2.82 -3.71 -9.38
C GLU A 30 1.44 -3.12 -9.58
N LEU A 31 1.26 -2.35 -10.64
CA LEU A 31 -0.02 -1.74 -10.94
C LEU A 31 -0.62 -2.46 -12.15
N LEU A 32 -1.84 -2.96 -11.98
CA LEU A 32 -2.56 -3.63 -13.05
C LEU A 32 -3.77 -2.75 -13.39
N PRO A 33 -4.49 -3.04 -14.45
CA PRO A 33 -5.55 -2.14 -14.88
C PRO A 33 -6.62 -1.82 -13.83
N THR A 34 -7.04 -2.80 -13.05
CA THR A 34 -8.09 -2.56 -12.07
C THR A 34 -7.69 -2.94 -10.66
N GLU A 35 -6.48 -3.39 -10.47
CA GLU A 35 -6.05 -3.82 -9.16
C GLU A 35 -4.55 -3.68 -9.06
N ALA A 36 -4.01 -3.87 -7.90
CA ALA A 36 -2.58 -3.74 -7.71
C ALA A 36 -2.08 -4.90 -6.87
N ILE A 37 -0.80 -5.19 -7.00
CA ILE A 37 -0.19 -6.17 -6.14
C ILE A 37 0.49 -5.41 -5.02
N VAL A 38 0.16 -5.78 -3.79
CA VAL A 38 0.62 -5.11 -2.60
C VAL A 38 1.38 -6.08 -1.75
N GLU A 39 2.58 -5.71 -1.31
CA GLU A 39 3.33 -6.52 -0.39
C GLU A 39 3.09 -6.00 1.01
N ILE A 40 2.50 -6.83 1.86
CA ILE A 40 2.23 -6.44 3.23
C ILE A 40 3.49 -6.63 4.03
N VAL A 41 3.83 -5.63 4.83
CA VAL A 41 5.05 -5.70 5.62
C VAL A 41 4.69 -5.70 7.10
N ASP A 42 5.51 -6.35 7.90
CA ASP A 42 5.28 -6.38 9.33
C ASP A 42 6.00 -5.21 9.99
N GLU A 43 5.93 -5.16 11.30
CA GLU A 43 6.53 -4.04 12.01
C GLU A 43 8.03 -3.99 11.88
N HIS A 44 8.65 -5.06 11.40
CA HIS A 44 10.08 -5.08 11.19
C HIS A 44 10.43 -4.81 9.74
N GLY A 45 9.45 -4.46 8.92
CA GLY A 45 9.72 -4.15 7.53
C GLY A 45 9.85 -5.35 6.62
N ARG A 46 9.51 -6.53 7.09
CA ARG A 46 9.63 -7.72 6.26
C ARG A 46 8.32 -8.04 5.59
N THR A 47 8.41 -8.52 4.35
CA THR A 47 7.21 -8.88 3.61
C THR A 47 6.65 -10.16 4.19
N THR A 48 5.37 -10.12 4.57
CA THR A 48 4.73 -11.29 5.11
C THR A 48 3.79 -11.92 4.10
N GLU A 49 3.30 -11.15 3.14
CA GLU A 49 2.34 -11.68 2.20
C GLU A 49 2.20 -10.72 1.02
N ALA A 50 1.97 -11.24 -0.17
CA ALA A 50 1.71 -10.39 -1.33
C ALA A 50 0.28 -10.65 -1.74
N LEU A 51 -0.49 -9.60 -1.94
CA LEU A 51 -1.90 -9.71 -2.25
C LEU A 51 -2.24 -8.92 -3.50
N THR A 52 -3.23 -9.41 -4.25
CA THR A 52 -3.77 -8.65 -5.36
C THR A 52 -5.02 -7.96 -4.83
N VAL A 53 -5.06 -6.65 -4.90
CA VAL A 53 -6.12 -5.87 -4.27
C VAL A 53 -6.70 -4.86 -5.24
N PRO A 54 -8.02 -4.80 -5.37
CA PRO A 54 -8.65 -3.80 -6.23
C PRO A 54 -8.32 -2.40 -5.71
N TYR A 55 -8.17 -1.45 -6.62
CA TYR A 55 -7.80 -0.11 -6.19
C TYR A 55 -8.77 0.48 -5.19
N GLU A 56 -10.06 0.20 -5.34
CA GLU A 56 -11.00 0.79 -4.42
C GLU A 56 -10.89 0.23 -3.01
N ALA A 57 -10.16 -0.85 -2.82
CA ALA A 57 -9.97 -1.41 -1.50
C ALA A 57 -8.66 -0.91 -0.87
N LEU A 58 -8.00 0.04 -1.51
CA LEU A 58 -6.76 0.57 -1.01
C LEU A 58 -6.89 2.04 -0.65
N ARG A 59 -6.15 2.48 0.36
CA ARG A 59 -6.07 3.88 0.70
C ARG A 59 -4.61 4.25 0.60
N ILE A 60 -4.30 5.29 -0.18
CA ILE A 60 -2.93 5.74 -0.31
C ILE A 60 -2.54 6.52 0.94
N ARG A 61 -1.43 6.13 1.52
CA ARG A 61 -0.96 6.86 2.67
C ARG A 61 0.08 7.82 2.20
N GLU A 62 -0.39 9.03 1.80
CA GLU A 62 0.47 9.96 1.27
C GLU A 62 1.37 10.45 2.15
N SER A 63 2.13 10.42 2.10
CA SER A 63 2.95 10.86 2.84
C SER A 63 3.66 10.85 3.46
N GLU A 64 3.71 10.52 3.45
CA GLU A 64 4.09 10.56 3.88
C GLU A 64 4.79 10.99 4.31
N PRO A 65 4.77 10.95 4.27
CA PRO A 65 5.36 11.56 5.18
C PRO A 65 6.73 11.30 5.44
N ALA A 66 7.20 10.18 5.15
CA ALA A 66 8.55 9.92 5.34
C ALA A 66 9.37 10.97 4.68
N ALA A 67 9.05 11.24 3.49
CA ALA A 67 9.77 12.22 2.77
C ALA A 67 9.66 13.54 3.41
N ARG A 68 8.52 13.87 3.89
CA ARG A 68 8.37 15.12 4.48
C ARG A 68 9.14 15.21 5.70
N ARG A 69 9.25 14.18 6.44
CA ARG A 69 9.99 14.23 7.62
C ARG A 69 11.40 14.46 7.34
N ALA A 70 11.91 13.84 6.34
CA ALA A 70 13.26 14.02 6.01
C ALA A 70 13.49 15.44 5.67
N ALA A 71 12.56 16.03 5.02
CA ALA A 71 12.72 17.38 4.66
C ALA A 71 12.60 18.23 5.86
N GLY A 72 11.86 17.83 6.79
CA GLY A 72 11.61 18.68 7.94
C GLY A 72 12.76 18.75 8.84
#